data_ac821088ad1665fd3cf2dc1f084c6655
#
_entry.id   ac821088ad1665fd3cf2dc1f084c6655
#
_cell.length_a   1.000
_cell.length_b   1.000
_cell.length_c   1.000
_cell.angle_alpha   90.00
_cell.angle_beta   90.00
_cell.angle_gamma   90.00
#
_symmetry.space_group_name_H-M   'P 1'
#
loop_
_entity.id
_entity.type
_entity.pdbx_description
1 polymer ?
#
loop_
_entity_poly.entity_id
_entity_poly.type
_entity_poly.pdbx_seq_one_letter_code
_entity_poly.pdbx_strand_id
1 'polypeptide(L)'
;MEQKQTGSKAYLISIVMVAVLGGLLFGYDTAVISGAEKGLQAFFMGAEDFTYTDFWHGFTSSSALIGCIIGSALSGVMASNWGRKRSLIFAGVMFFISAWGSMCPESLVLPKGAPNLTLLIVFNLYRVIGGIGVGLASAVCPMYIGEIAPSNIRGMLVSWNQFAIIFGQLVVYFVNFFILGDHIAPAIQSVGNGMNQILNGGEAAWAIETGWRYMFGSEMIPAGLFALLICFVPETPRYLAMVGQDAKAERILARINGAEEAKKILNDIKNTVTEKKEKMLTYGVLCIFVGVMLSVFQQAVGINAVLYYAPRIYEAMGFDNPMVLTVFNGIVNLGFTCVAIFTVEKLGRKPLLIIGSLGMALGAIGVAITFGNPNLQLLCMVSIMVYSASFMFSWGPICWVLIAEVFPNTIRGAAVAIAVAFQWIFNWIVSTSFVPMANSLGYWFTYGLYGVICILAAIFVWKLVPETKGKTLEDMTKLWKKN
;
A
#
# COMPACT_ATOMS: atom_id res chain seq x y z
N MET A 1 -3.56 -11.33 49.79
CA MET A 1 -3.56 -12.08 48.53
C MET A 1 -3.58 -11.07 47.40
N GLU A 2 -2.41 -10.70 46.86
CA GLU A 2 -2.35 -9.88 45.68
C GLU A 2 -2.86 -10.74 44.50
N GLN A 3 -3.97 -10.33 43.89
CA GLN A 3 -4.43 -10.93 42.66
C GLN A 3 -3.32 -10.75 41.62
N LYS A 4 -2.68 -11.84 41.20
CA LYS A 4 -1.79 -11.83 40.03
C LYS A 4 -2.57 -11.22 38.87
N GLN A 5 -2.28 -9.97 38.52
CA GLN A 5 -2.87 -9.30 37.38
C GLN A 5 -2.37 -10.02 36.14
N THR A 6 -3.16 -10.96 35.63
CA THR A 6 -2.92 -11.63 34.36
C THR A 6 -3.20 -10.64 33.23
N GLY A 7 -2.30 -10.55 32.23
CA GLY A 7 -2.48 -9.66 31.08
C GLY A 7 -3.77 -9.94 30.31
N SER A 8 -4.36 -8.90 29.75
CA SER A 8 -5.62 -8.98 29.01
C SER A 8 -5.37 -9.11 27.50
N LYS A 9 -5.59 -10.31 26.94
CA LYS A 9 -5.56 -10.53 25.48
C LYS A 9 -6.60 -9.70 24.74
N ALA A 10 -7.80 -9.51 25.31
CA ALA A 10 -8.85 -8.70 24.70
C ALA A 10 -8.43 -7.22 24.56
N TYR A 11 -7.76 -6.67 25.58
CA TYR A 11 -7.22 -5.32 25.53
C TYR A 11 -6.13 -5.17 24.44
N LEU A 12 -5.22 -6.13 24.32
CA LEU A 12 -4.21 -6.14 23.26
C LEU A 12 -4.86 -6.18 21.87
N ILE A 13 -5.80 -7.11 21.65
CA ILE A 13 -6.49 -7.27 20.38
C ILE A 13 -7.24 -5.99 20.00
N SER A 14 -7.97 -5.36 20.93
CA SER A 14 -8.71 -4.12 20.64
C SER A 14 -7.79 -2.98 20.19
N ILE A 15 -6.63 -2.81 20.82
CA ILE A 15 -5.64 -1.81 20.42
C ILE A 15 -5.06 -2.10 19.03
N VAL A 16 -4.70 -3.37 18.79
CA VAL A 16 -4.13 -3.81 17.51
C VAL A 16 -5.14 -3.64 16.39
N MET A 17 -6.42 -3.97 16.62
CA MET A 17 -7.48 -3.80 15.62
C MET A 17 -7.66 -2.33 15.21
N VAL A 18 -7.53 -1.39 16.14
CA VAL A 18 -7.55 0.04 15.81
C VAL A 18 -6.33 0.43 14.95
N ALA A 19 -5.13 -0.05 15.28
CA ALA A 19 -3.95 0.23 14.47
C ALA A 19 -4.03 -0.40 13.06
N VAL A 20 -4.63 -1.58 12.96
CA VAL A 20 -4.86 -2.31 11.70
C VAL A 20 -5.82 -1.56 10.75
N LEU A 21 -6.75 -0.72 11.29
CA LEU A 21 -7.57 0.15 10.44
C LEU A 21 -6.73 1.13 9.61
N GLY A 22 -5.56 1.55 10.10
CA GLY A 22 -4.64 2.37 9.31
C GLY A 22 -4.07 1.61 8.09
N GLY A 23 -3.84 0.30 8.23
CA GLY A 23 -3.51 -0.58 7.11
C GLY A 23 -4.69 -0.73 6.13
N LEU A 24 -5.91 -0.88 6.64
CA LEU A 24 -7.12 -0.93 5.81
C LEU A 24 -7.28 0.35 4.98
N LEU A 25 -7.09 1.53 5.59
CA LEU A 25 -7.13 2.81 4.90
C LEU A 25 -6.05 2.95 3.84
N PHE A 26 -4.84 2.47 4.11
CA PHE A 26 -3.79 2.41 3.10
C PHE A 26 -4.27 1.63 1.87
N GLY A 27 -4.83 0.44 2.07
CA GLY A 27 -5.36 -0.37 0.96
C GLY A 27 -6.54 0.30 0.24
N TYR A 28 -7.42 0.93 0.99
CA TYR A 28 -8.60 1.63 0.49
C TYR A 28 -8.22 2.82 -0.39
N ASP A 29 -7.41 3.77 0.14
CA ASP A 29 -7.02 5.00 -0.58
C ASP A 29 -6.22 4.71 -1.85
N THR A 30 -5.33 3.71 -1.82
CA THR A 30 -4.54 3.36 -2.99
C THR A 30 -5.35 2.67 -4.09
N ALA A 31 -6.40 1.93 -3.74
CA ALA A 31 -7.20 1.17 -4.71
C ALA A 31 -8.50 1.86 -5.14
N VAL A 32 -8.95 2.93 -4.45
CA VAL A 32 -10.16 3.68 -4.82
C VAL A 32 -10.10 4.23 -6.24
N ILE A 33 -8.91 4.60 -6.69
CA ILE A 33 -8.68 5.12 -8.04
C ILE A 33 -9.10 4.13 -9.14
N SER A 34 -9.04 2.82 -8.90
CA SER A 34 -9.35 1.81 -9.91
C SER A 34 -10.77 1.90 -10.47
N GLY A 35 -11.74 2.29 -9.65
CA GLY A 35 -13.11 2.53 -10.10
C GLY A 35 -13.34 3.94 -10.62
N ALA A 36 -12.59 4.90 -10.09
CA ALA A 36 -12.79 6.33 -10.34
C ALA A 36 -12.05 6.85 -11.60
N GLU A 37 -10.96 6.18 -12.02
CA GLU A 37 -10.01 6.71 -13.00
C GLU A 37 -10.63 7.06 -14.36
N LYS A 38 -11.57 6.24 -14.85
CA LYS A 38 -12.25 6.49 -16.12
C LYS A 38 -13.23 7.65 -16.04
N GLY A 39 -13.99 7.75 -14.94
CA GLY A 39 -14.88 8.89 -14.70
C GLY A 39 -14.09 10.19 -14.62
N LEU A 40 -12.95 10.19 -13.91
CA LEU A 40 -12.02 11.32 -13.86
C LEU A 40 -11.48 11.68 -15.25
N GLN A 41 -11.05 10.68 -16.04
CA GLN A 41 -10.55 10.91 -17.38
C GLN A 41 -11.61 11.59 -18.24
N ALA A 42 -12.81 11.03 -18.30
CA ALA A 42 -13.91 11.58 -19.09
C ALA A 42 -14.30 12.99 -18.61
N PHE A 43 -14.34 13.23 -17.31
CA PHE A 43 -14.66 14.55 -16.73
C PHE A 43 -13.63 15.59 -17.16
N PHE A 44 -12.32 15.36 -16.96
CA PHE A 44 -11.28 16.35 -17.29
C PHE A 44 -10.97 16.46 -18.79
N MET A 45 -11.30 15.46 -19.61
CA MET A 45 -11.25 15.60 -21.08
C MET A 45 -12.26 16.63 -21.60
N GLY A 46 -13.30 16.97 -20.82
CA GLY A 46 -14.25 18.05 -21.10
C GLY A 46 -13.74 19.46 -20.76
N ALA A 47 -12.50 19.62 -20.29
CA ALA A 47 -11.95 20.93 -19.97
C ALA A 47 -11.65 21.75 -21.23
N GLU A 48 -12.00 23.04 -21.20
CA GLU A 48 -11.80 23.97 -22.32
C GLU A 48 -10.48 24.75 -22.21
N ASP A 49 -9.90 24.86 -21.00
CA ASP A 49 -8.72 25.69 -20.72
C ASP A 49 -7.39 24.96 -20.86
N PHE A 50 -7.40 23.63 -20.94
CA PHE A 50 -6.20 22.82 -21.16
C PHE A 50 -6.52 21.48 -21.82
N THR A 51 -5.49 20.82 -22.39
CA THR A 51 -5.63 19.48 -22.97
C THR A 51 -5.27 18.41 -21.95
N TYR A 52 -6.26 17.58 -21.54
CA TYR A 52 -6.05 16.47 -20.65
C TYR A 52 -5.47 15.27 -21.42
N THR A 53 -4.16 15.05 -21.27
CA THR A 53 -3.40 14.00 -21.98
C THR A 53 -3.28 12.73 -21.12
N ASP A 54 -2.83 11.62 -21.73
CA ASP A 54 -2.51 10.37 -21.01
C ASP A 54 -1.48 10.58 -19.90
N PHE A 55 -0.55 11.52 -20.08
CA PHE A 55 0.40 11.89 -19.02
C PHE A 55 -0.33 12.51 -17.82
N TRP A 56 -1.21 13.47 -18.04
CA TRP A 56 -2.01 14.07 -16.98
C TRP A 56 -2.89 13.03 -16.28
N HIS A 57 -3.44 12.08 -17.05
CA HIS A 57 -4.25 11.00 -16.48
C HIS A 57 -3.42 10.07 -15.59
N GLY A 58 -2.26 9.62 -16.07
CA GLY A 58 -1.32 8.84 -15.27
C GLY A 58 -0.84 9.57 -14.00
N PHE A 59 -0.52 10.87 -14.14
CA PHE A 59 -0.12 11.73 -13.03
C PHE A 59 -1.25 11.86 -11.99
N THR A 60 -2.47 12.15 -12.43
CA THR A 60 -3.63 12.31 -11.55
C THR A 60 -3.95 11.02 -10.79
N SER A 61 -3.91 9.88 -11.49
CA SER A 61 -4.13 8.56 -10.89
C SER A 61 -3.07 8.20 -9.84
N SER A 62 -1.85 8.71 -10.00
CA SER A 62 -0.71 8.41 -9.13
C SER A 62 -0.30 9.55 -8.20
N SER A 63 -1.02 10.68 -8.20
CA SER A 63 -0.64 11.89 -7.43
C SER A 63 -0.55 11.65 -5.91
N ALA A 64 -1.38 10.76 -5.36
CA ALA A 64 -1.28 10.33 -3.96
C ALA A 64 0.09 9.74 -3.60
N LEU A 65 0.76 9.07 -4.56
CA LEU A 65 2.06 8.44 -4.32
C LEU A 65 3.18 9.46 -4.04
N ILE A 66 3.07 10.67 -4.56
CA ILE A 66 3.95 11.79 -4.20
C ILE A 66 3.81 12.09 -2.69
N GLY A 67 2.57 12.12 -2.20
CA GLY A 67 2.31 12.25 -0.78
C GLY A 67 2.87 11.08 0.04
N CYS A 68 2.80 9.84 -0.49
CA CYS A 68 3.37 8.67 0.16
C CYS A 68 4.90 8.77 0.33
N ILE A 69 5.60 9.32 -0.66
CA ILE A 69 7.05 9.60 -0.57
C ILE A 69 7.33 10.56 0.59
N ILE A 70 6.59 11.68 0.64
CA ILE A 70 6.75 12.70 1.69
C ILE A 70 6.40 12.11 3.07
N GLY A 71 5.25 11.45 3.20
CA GLY A 71 4.77 10.86 4.45
C GLY A 71 5.70 9.79 5.00
N SER A 72 6.22 8.91 4.15
CA SER A 72 7.16 7.87 4.55
C SER A 72 8.51 8.45 4.99
N ALA A 73 9.03 9.46 4.29
CA ALA A 73 10.26 10.15 4.67
C ALA A 73 10.12 10.87 6.04
N LEU A 74 8.96 11.44 6.33
CA LEU A 74 8.68 12.12 7.60
C LEU A 74 8.33 11.15 8.74
N SER A 75 7.93 9.92 8.45
CA SER A 75 7.39 8.97 9.42
C SER A 75 8.32 8.71 10.59
N GLY A 76 9.61 8.52 10.33
CA GLY A 76 10.63 8.27 11.36
C GLY A 76 10.81 9.45 12.31
N VAL A 77 10.84 10.68 11.78
CA VAL A 77 10.99 11.92 12.56
C VAL A 77 9.73 12.18 13.37
N MET A 78 8.55 12.04 12.77
CA MET A 78 7.28 12.23 13.47
C MET A 78 7.06 11.18 14.56
N ALA A 79 7.31 9.90 14.26
CA ALA A 79 7.19 8.84 15.25
C ALA A 79 8.15 9.01 16.43
N SER A 80 9.37 9.53 16.23
CA SER A 80 10.33 9.76 17.29
C SER A 80 10.04 11.01 18.13
N ASN A 81 9.57 12.11 17.50
CA ASN A 81 9.36 13.37 18.19
C ASN A 81 7.95 13.51 18.78
N TRP A 82 6.93 13.10 18.05
CA TRP A 82 5.52 13.24 18.48
C TRP A 82 4.95 11.98 19.12
N GLY A 83 5.58 10.82 18.87
CA GLY A 83 5.08 9.51 19.27
C GLY A 83 4.27 8.85 18.16
N ARG A 84 4.03 7.55 18.36
CA ARG A 84 3.35 6.74 17.33
C ARG A 84 1.87 7.08 17.25
N LYS A 85 1.22 7.21 18.41
CA LYS A 85 -0.21 7.57 18.50
C LYS A 85 -0.51 8.91 17.81
N ARG A 86 0.23 9.98 18.11
CA ARG A 86 -0.02 11.30 17.52
C ARG A 86 0.25 11.30 16.02
N SER A 87 1.26 10.58 15.56
CA SER A 87 1.54 10.41 14.13
C SER A 87 0.39 9.70 13.40
N LEU A 88 -0.24 8.69 14.03
CA LEU A 88 -1.39 8.00 13.47
C LEU A 88 -2.67 8.86 13.50
N ILE A 89 -2.88 9.68 14.53
CA ILE A 89 -3.97 10.68 14.56
C ILE A 89 -3.81 11.65 13.38
N PHE A 90 -2.61 12.17 13.17
CA PHE A 90 -2.32 13.06 12.05
C PHE A 90 -2.59 12.37 10.70
N ALA A 91 -2.16 11.11 10.53
CA ALA A 91 -2.46 10.33 9.33
C ALA A 91 -3.96 10.18 9.08
N GLY A 92 -4.74 9.86 10.14
CA GLY A 92 -6.20 9.74 10.05
C GLY A 92 -6.89 11.06 9.64
N VAL A 93 -6.40 12.19 10.14
CA VAL A 93 -6.89 13.52 9.72
C VAL A 93 -6.56 13.79 8.25
N MET A 94 -5.35 13.43 7.79
CA MET A 94 -4.96 13.60 6.38
C MET A 94 -5.82 12.74 5.45
N PHE A 95 -6.12 11.49 5.79
CA PHE A 95 -7.05 10.64 5.05
C PHE A 95 -8.43 11.30 4.94
N PHE A 96 -8.98 11.78 6.06
CA PHE A 96 -10.31 12.39 6.07
C PHE A 96 -10.36 13.66 5.20
N ILE A 97 -9.38 14.55 5.32
CA ILE A 97 -9.27 15.76 4.51
C ILE A 97 -9.15 15.43 3.02
N SER A 98 -8.35 14.42 2.69
CA SER A 98 -8.17 13.97 1.31
C SER A 98 -9.48 13.44 0.71
N ALA A 99 -10.16 12.55 1.44
CA ALA A 99 -11.42 11.97 0.99
C ALA A 99 -12.50 13.05 0.76
N TRP A 100 -12.63 13.98 1.71
CA TRP A 100 -13.55 15.11 1.58
C TRP A 100 -13.17 16.04 0.42
N GLY A 101 -11.90 16.43 0.33
CA GLY A 101 -11.42 17.33 -0.72
C GLY A 101 -11.41 16.70 -2.12
N SER A 102 -11.17 15.40 -2.22
CA SER A 102 -11.28 14.67 -3.49
C SER A 102 -12.74 14.49 -3.93
N MET A 103 -13.68 14.36 -2.99
CA MET A 103 -15.11 14.33 -3.28
C MET A 103 -15.62 15.70 -3.75
N CYS A 104 -15.19 16.78 -3.12
CA CYS A 104 -15.64 18.13 -3.38
C CYS A 104 -14.47 19.11 -3.55
N PRO A 105 -13.64 18.97 -4.60
CA PRO A 105 -12.44 19.80 -4.74
C PRO A 105 -12.75 21.28 -4.91
N GLU A 106 -13.96 21.64 -5.33
CA GLU A 106 -14.43 23.01 -5.47
C GLU A 106 -14.71 23.72 -4.14
N SER A 107 -14.96 22.99 -3.07
CA SER A 107 -15.61 23.48 -1.84
C SER A 107 -14.90 24.63 -1.13
N LEU A 108 -13.57 24.79 -1.32
CA LEU A 108 -12.78 25.86 -0.70
C LEU A 108 -12.31 26.95 -1.68
N VAL A 109 -12.27 26.68 -2.97
CA VAL A 109 -11.49 27.48 -3.92
C VAL A 109 -12.30 27.94 -5.13
N LEU A 110 -13.33 27.20 -5.54
CA LEU A 110 -14.04 27.42 -6.80
C LEU A 110 -15.56 27.25 -6.64
N PRO A 111 -16.38 28.00 -7.43
CA PRO A 111 -17.79 27.65 -7.57
C PRO A 111 -17.89 26.26 -8.26
N LYS A 112 -18.92 25.48 -7.92
CA LYS A 112 -19.26 24.26 -8.64
C LYS A 112 -19.35 24.57 -10.13
N GLY A 113 -18.56 23.92 -10.93
CA GLY A 113 -18.48 24.24 -12.36
C GLY A 113 -17.85 23.18 -13.22
N ALA A 114 -17.65 23.53 -14.46
CA ALA A 114 -17.04 22.71 -15.49
C ALA A 114 -15.59 22.33 -15.13
N PRO A 115 -15.08 21.21 -15.68
CA PRO A 115 -13.70 20.81 -15.50
C PRO A 115 -12.74 21.90 -16.02
N ASN A 116 -11.69 22.17 -15.26
CA ASN A 116 -10.64 23.11 -15.60
C ASN A 116 -9.32 22.74 -14.93
N LEU A 117 -8.22 23.37 -15.37
CA LEU A 117 -6.88 23.09 -14.84
C LEU A 117 -6.76 23.35 -13.33
N THR A 118 -7.39 24.43 -12.84
CA THR A 118 -7.35 24.76 -11.39
C THR A 118 -8.00 23.67 -10.56
N LEU A 119 -9.14 23.15 -11.00
CA LEU A 119 -9.85 22.06 -10.35
C LEU A 119 -8.99 20.78 -10.31
N LEU A 120 -8.31 20.47 -11.41
CA LEU A 120 -7.38 19.34 -11.50
C LEU A 120 -6.23 19.48 -10.51
N ILE A 121 -5.63 20.67 -10.41
CA ILE A 121 -4.53 20.94 -9.47
C ILE A 121 -5.02 20.77 -8.03
N VAL A 122 -6.16 21.33 -7.69
CA VAL A 122 -6.73 21.24 -6.33
C VAL A 122 -7.07 19.79 -5.98
N PHE A 123 -7.69 19.05 -6.89
CA PHE A 123 -7.93 17.62 -6.72
C PHE A 123 -6.63 16.85 -6.43
N ASN A 124 -5.60 17.06 -7.25
CA ASN A 124 -4.30 16.41 -7.06
C ASN A 124 -3.64 16.79 -5.74
N LEU A 125 -3.79 18.04 -5.27
CA LEU A 125 -3.28 18.46 -3.95
C LEU A 125 -3.97 17.70 -2.81
N TYR A 126 -5.30 17.51 -2.87
CA TYR A 126 -5.99 16.69 -1.88
C TYR A 126 -5.53 15.23 -1.92
N ARG A 127 -5.28 14.67 -3.11
CA ARG A 127 -4.71 13.33 -3.24
C ARG A 127 -3.31 13.23 -2.63
N VAL A 128 -2.45 14.24 -2.82
CA VAL A 128 -1.13 14.31 -2.16
C VAL A 128 -1.28 14.36 -0.62
N ILE A 129 -2.25 15.09 -0.10
CA ILE A 129 -2.54 15.13 1.35
C ILE A 129 -2.91 13.73 1.87
N GLY A 130 -3.79 12.99 1.17
CA GLY A 130 -4.10 11.60 1.50
C GLY A 130 -2.89 10.70 1.47
N GLY A 131 -2.07 10.85 0.42
CA GLY A 131 -0.82 10.13 0.28
C GLY A 131 0.15 10.34 1.45
N ILE A 132 0.22 11.55 2.04
CA ILE A 132 1.00 11.77 3.26
C ILE A 132 0.47 10.89 4.40
N GLY A 133 -0.86 10.77 4.54
CA GLY A 133 -1.51 9.84 5.47
C GLY A 133 -1.11 8.39 5.22
N VAL A 134 -1.17 7.94 3.94
CA VAL A 134 -0.74 6.59 3.52
C VAL A 134 0.72 6.34 3.88
N GLY A 135 1.62 7.25 3.51
CA GLY A 135 3.06 7.12 3.78
C GLY A 135 3.38 7.03 5.27
N LEU A 136 2.69 7.82 6.09
CA LEU A 136 2.81 7.75 7.55
C LEU A 136 2.26 6.44 8.10
N ALA A 137 1.04 6.04 7.71
CA ALA A 137 0.38 4.84 8.21
C ALA A 137 1.15 3.58 7.82
N SER A 138 1.69 3.50 6.60
CA SER A 138 2.45 2.35 6.10
C SER A 138 3.68 2.02 6.96
N ALA A 139 4.32 3.04 7.55
CA ALA A 139 5.48 2.87 8.42
C ALA A 139 5.09 2.76 9.90
N VAL A 140 4.15 3.61 10.37
CA VAL A 140 3.87 3.76 11.80
C VAL A 140 2.90 2.70 12.31
N CYS A 141 1.93 2.19 11.51
CA CYS A 141 1.02 1.13 11.95
C CYS A 141 1.75 -0.17 12.32
N PRO A 142 2.60 -0.76 11.44
CA PRO A 142 3.33 -1.96 11.81
C PRO A 142 4.33 -1.71 12.94
N MET A 143 4.92 -0.51 13.02
CA MET A 143 5.78 -0.12 14.14
C MET A 143 5.00 -0.09 15.46
N TYR A 144 3.83 0.54 15.48
CA TYR A 144 2.95 0.61 16.65
C TYR A 144 2.54 -0.79 17.12
N ILE A 145 2.09 -1.65 16.19
CA ILE A 145 1.72 -3.04 16.48
C ILE A 145 2.92 -3.81 17.03
N GLY A 146 4.08 -3.70 16.40
CA GLY A 146 5.31 -4.39 16.79
C GLY A 146 5.84 -3.99 18.16
N GLU A 147 5.63 -2.74 18.59
CA GLU A 147 6.06 -2.22 19.90
C GLU A 147 5.09 -2.56 21.05
N ILE A 148 3.81 -2.82 20.74
CA ILE A 148 2.79 -3.22 21.72
C ILE A 148 2.69 -4.73 21.86
N ALA A 149 2.93 -5.47 20.79
CA ALA A 149 2.73 -6.92 20.74
C ALA A 149 3.76 -7.68 21.57
N PRO A 150 3.34 -8.68 22.38
CA PRO A 150 4.22 -9.64 23.02
C PRO A 150 5.06 -10.39 21.97
N SER A 151 6.31 -10.74 22.33
CA SER A 151 7.29 -11.32 21.40
C SER A 151 6.82 -12.60 20.71
N ASN A 152 6.08 -13.46 21.43
CA ASN A 152 5.60 -14.75 20.95
C ASN A 152 4.52 -14.67 19.84
N ILE A 153 3.79 -13.55 19.72
CA ILE A 153 2.71 -13.35 18.73
C ILE A 153 2.91 -12.10 17.87
N ARG A 154 4.04 -11.38 18.05
CA ARG A 154 4.34 -10.12 17.35
C ARG A 154 4.27 -10.27 15.84
N GLY A 155 4.94 -11.29 15.29
CA GLY A 155 4.95 -11.53 13.84
C GLY A 155 3.54 -11.71 13.28
N MET A 156 2.71 -12.50 13.96
CA MET A 156 1.30 -12.71 13.57
C MET A 156 0.51 -11.40 13.58
N LEU A 157 0.62 -10.59 14.64
CA LEU A 157 -0.13 -9.35 14.77
C LEU A 157 0.32 -8.29 13.75
N VAL A 158 1.62 -8.22 13.45
CA VAL A 158 2.13 -7.34 12.37
C VAL A 158 1.63 -7.80 11.00
N SER A 159 1.51 -9.11 10.77
CA SER A 159 0.95 -9.65 9.51
C SER A 159 -0.53 -9.27 9.31
N TRP A 160 -1.28 -9.00 10.38
CA TRP A 160 -2.66 -8.49 10.27
C TRP A 160 -2.72 -7.12 9.58
N ASN A 161 -1.68 -6.30 9.71
CA ASN A 161 -1.60 -5.04 8.97
C ASN A 161 -1.54 -5.28 7.45
N GLN A 162 -0.75 -6.27 7.00
CA GLN A 162 -0.69 -6.63 5.58
C GLN A 162 -2.02 -7.21 5.08
N PHE A 163 -2.63 -8.09 5.88
CA PHE A 163 -3.97 -8.60 5.57
C PHE A 163 -4.98 -7.46 5.41
N ALA A 164 -4.96 -6.48 6.34
CA ALA A 164 -5.87 -5.34 6.31
C ALA A 164 -5.69 -4.44 5.08
N ILE A 165 -4.45 -4.28 4.58
CA ILE A 165 -4.18 -3.54 3.34
C ILE A 165 -4.93 -4.20 2.18
N ILE A 166 -4.76 -5.51 1.98
CA ILE A 166 -5.40 -6.23 0.88
C ILE A 166 -6.92 -6.34 1.08
N PHE A 167 -7.37 -6.48 2.32
CA PHE A 167 -8.79 -6.44 2.65
C PHE A 167 -9.40 -5.07 2.37
N GLY A 168 -8.71 -3.97 2.68
CA GLY A 168 -9.12 -2.62 2.33
C GLY A 168 -9.26 -2.39 0.83
N GLN A 169 -8.32 -2.93 0.03
CA GLN A 169 -8.42 -2.93 -1.42
C GLN A 169 -9.67 -3.67 -1.90
N LEU A 170 -9.94 -4.86 -1.35
CA LEU A 170 -11.14 -5.62 -1.71
C LEU A 170 -12.43 -4.87 -1.33
N VAL A 171 -12.47 -4.28 -0.14
CA VAL A 171 -13.64 -3.48 0.31
C VAL A 171 -13.93 -2.34 -0.65
N VAL A 172 -12.91 -1.58 -1.06
CA VAL A 172 -13.12 -0.46 -1.99
C VAL A 172 -13.51 -0.94 -3.39
N TYR A 173 -13.04 -2.10 -3.85
CA TYR A 173 -13.52 -2.67 -5.11
C TYR A 173 -15.01 -2.99 -5.07
N PHE A 174 -15.51 -3.52 -3.95
CA PHE A 174 -16.95 -3.69 -3.74
C PHE A 174 -17.68 -2.35 -3.67
N VAL A 175 -17.15 -1.37 -2.94
CA VAL A 175 -17.76 -0.04 -2.84
C VAL A 175 -17.84 0.63 -4.20
N ASN A 176 -16.76 0.60 -4.98
CA ASN A 176 -16.74 1.11 -6.35
C ASN A 176 -17.76 0.37 -7.24
N PHE A 177 -17.84 -0.95 -7.12
CA PHE A 177 -18.82 -1.76 -7.85
C PHE A 177 -20.26 -1.37 -7.51
N PHE A 178 -20.60 -1.18 -6.22
CA PHE A 178 -21.93 -0.76 -5.81
C PHE A 178 -22.27 0.68 -6.19
N ILE A 179 -21.30 1.61 -6.09
CA ILE A 179 -21.51 3.01 -6.49
C ILE A 179 -21.78 3.12 -7.99
N LEU A 180 -21.09 2.33 -8.79
CA LEU A 180 -21.23 2.37 -10.23
C LEU A 180 -22.42 1.50 -10.73
N GLY A 181 -22.77 0.42 -10.04
CA GLY A 181 -23.92 -0.42 -10.34
C GLY A 181 -24.16 -0.69 -11.82
N ASP A 182 -25.43 -0.72 -12.25
CA ASP A 182 -25.84 -0.87 -13.64
C ASP A 182 -25.52 0.38 -14.53
N HIS A 183 -25.03 1.47 -13.95
CA HIS A 183 -24.72 2.72 -14.64
C HIS A 183 -23.38 2.68 -15.39
N ILE A 184 -22.50 1.69 -15.13
CA ILE A 184 -21.13 1.65 -15.70
C ILE A 184 -21.09 1.19 -17.15
N ALA A 185 -21.83 0.14 -17.52
CA ALA A 185 -21.70 -0.46 -18.85
C ALA A 185 -21.93 0.56 -19.98
N PRO A 186 -22.96 1.44 -19.92
CA PRO A 186 -23.16 2.51 -20.88
C PRO A 186 -22.09 3.61 -20.82
N ALA A 187 -21.65 3.99 -19.60
CA ALA A 187 -20.66 5.07 -19.43
C ALA A 187 -19.26 4.68 -19.95
N ILE A 188 -18.87 3.44 -19.79
CA ILE A 188 -17.57 2.92 -20.26
C ILE A 188 -17.56 2.76 -21.78
N GLN A 189 -18.64 2.28 -22.39
CA GLN A 189 -18.76 2.21 -23.85
C GLN A 189 -18.73 3.58 -24.50
N SER A 190 -19.29 4.61 -23.86
CA SER A 190 -19.32 5.97 -24.40
C SER A 190 -17.94 6.64 -24.44
N VAL A 191 -17.03 6.33 -23.53
CA VAL A 191 -15.64 6.83 -23.57
C VAL A 191 -14.88 6.29 -24.79
N GLY A 192 -15.21 5.06 -25.26
CA GLY A 192 -14.65 4.48 -26.48
C GLY A 192 -15.22 5.07 -27.80
N ASN A 193 -16.42 5.64 -27.76
CA ASN A 193 -17.14 6.12 -28.93
C ASN A 193 -17.12 7.66 -29.17
N GLY A 194 -16.33 8.39 -28.38
CA GLY A 194 -16.19 9.84 -28.49
C GLY A 194 -17.18 10.65 -27.64
N MET A 195 -16.70 11.77 -27.15
CA MET A 195 -17.32 12.65 -26.14
C MET A 195 -18.73 13.18 -26.49
N ASN A 196 -19.11 13.19 -27.77
CA ASN A 196 -20.39 13.77 -28.21
C ASN A 196 -21.64 12.94 -27.87
N GLN A 197 -21.50 11.67 -27.52
CA GLN A 197 -22.61 10.81 -27.04
C GLN A 197 -22.82 10.86 -25.52
N ILE A 198 -21.81 11.29 -24.78
CA ILE A 198 -21.79 11.30 -23.30
C ILE A 198 -22.74 12.35 -22.72
N LEU A 199 -22.91 13.47 -23.42
CA LEU A 199 -23.70 14.62 -22.95
C LEU A 199 -25.21 14.42 -23.00
N ASN A 200 -25.72 13.36 -23.62
CA ASN A 200 -27.15 13.15 -23.86
C ASN A 200 -27.78 11.98 -23.10
N GLY A 201 -27.03 11.23 -22.28
CA GLY A 201 -27.56 10.08 -21.52
C GLY A 201 -27.51 10.32 -20.01
N GLY A 202 -28.64 10.55 -19.36
CA GLY A 202 -28.71 10.96 -17.96
C GLY A 202 -27.95 10.09 -16.94
N GLU A 203 -27.85 8.78 -17.14
CA GLU A 203 -27.13 7.85 -16.24
C GLU A 203 -25.61 7.86 -16.47
N ALA A 204 -25.18 7.93 -17.73
CA ALA A 204 -23.77 8.05 -18.07
C ALA A 204 -23.16 9.38 -17.62
N ALA A 205 -23.92 10.48 -17.73
CA ALA A 205 -23.51 11.79 -17.24
C ALA A 205 -23.29 11.79 -15.73
N TRP A 206 -24.16 11.12 -14.95
CA TRP A 206 -23.97 11.01 -13.50
C TRP A 206 -22.67 10.28 -13.13
N ALA A 207 -22.34 9.18 -13.77
CA ALA A 207 -21.13 8.42 -13.49
C ALA A 207 -19.85 9.25 -13.75
N ILE A 208 -19.88 10.10 -14.79
CA ILE A 208 -18.77 10.98 -15.16
C ILE A 208 -18.66 12.19 -14.25
N GLU A 209 -19.78 12.86 -13.96
CA GLU A 209 -19.78 14.08 -13.16
C GLU A 209 -19.67 13.81 -11.66
N THR A 210 -20.25 12.70 -11.19
CA THR A 210 -20.53 12.51 -9.76
C THR A 210 -20.01 11.19 -9.21
N GLY A 211 -19.99 10.10 -9.99
CA GLY A 211 -19.67 8.76 -9.52
C GLY A 211 -18.29 8.66 -8.86
N TRP A 212 -17.24 9.17 -9.51
CA TRP A 212 -15.89 9.20 -8.96
C TRP A 212 -15.80 10.00 -7.65
N ARG A 213 -16.61 11.05 -7.49
CA ARG A 213 -16.64 11.87 -6.27
C ARG A 213 -17.12 11.04 -5.07
N TYR A 214 -18.18 10.26 -5.25
CA TYR A 214 -18.70 9.38 -4.21
C TYR A 214 -17.74 8.24 -3.88
N MET A 215 -16.97 7.72 -4.87
CA MET A 215 -15.95 6.72 -4.60
C MET A 215 -14.87 7.26 -3.66
N PHE A 216 -14.31 8.44 -3.93
CA PHE A 216 -13.35 9.06 -3.03
C PHE A 216 -13.99 9.46 -1.70
N GLY A 217 -15.21 10.01 -1.72
CA GLY A 217 -15.94 10.42 -0.53
C GLY A 217 -16.28 9.26 0.41
N SER A 218 -16.46 8.05 -0.11
CA SER A 218 -16.75 6.86 0.70
C SER A 218 -15.65 6.54 1.73
N GLU A 219 -14.41 6.94 1.45
CA GLU A 219 -13.28 6.80 2.35
C GLU A 219 -13.42 7.63 3.63
N MET A 220 -14.25 8.69 3.64
CA MET A 220 -14.48 9.50 4.84
C MET A 220 -14.99 8.67 6.01
N ILE A 221 -15.75 7.61 5.75
CA ILE A 221 -16.32 6.74 6.80
C ILE A 221 -15.20 6.00 7.55
N PRO A 222 -14.39 5.15 6.91
CA PRO A 222 -13.32 4.46 7.61
C PRO A 222 -12.21 5.42 8.10
N ALA A 223 -11.95 6.54 7.41
CA ALA A 223 -10.98 7.53 7.85
C ALA A 223 -11.42 8.25 9.14
N GLY A 224 -12.68 8.68 9.21
CA GLY A 224 -13.26 9.28 10.40
C GLY A 224 -13.29 8.31 11.57
N LEU A 225 -13.66 7.05 11.32
CA LEU A 225 -13.65 6.00 12.33
C LEU A 225 -12.23 5.75 12.87
N PHE A 226 -11.23 5.66 12.00
CA PHE A 226 -9.83 5.49 12.40
C PHE A 226 -9.33 6.70 13.21
N ALA A 227 -9.55 7.93 12.72
CA ALA A 227 -9.12 9.13 13.41
C ALA A 227 -9.77 9.27 14.81
N LEU A 228 -11.01 8.83 14.96
CA LEU A 228 -11.70 8.80 16.25
C LEU A 228 -11.13 7.69 17.17
N LEU A 229 -11.07 6.45 16.69
CA LEU A 229 -10.68 5.31 17.52
C LEU A 229 -9.22 5.38 17.97
N ILE A 230 -8.31 5.89 17.14
CA ILE A 230 -6.89 6.02 17.49
C ILE A 230 -6.67 7.00 18.67
N CYS A 231 -7.60 7.89 18.93
CA CYS A 231 -7.56 8.78 20.10
C CYS A 231 -7.69 8.01 21.43
N PHE A 232 -8.33 6.84 21.43
CA PHE A 232 -8.61 6.07 22.63
C PHE A 232 -7.55 4.98 22.91
N VAL A 233 -6.67 4.65 21.97
CA VAL A 233 -5.57 3.71 22.21
C VAL A 233 -4.42 4.39 22.98
N PRO A 234 -3.62 3.63 23.76
CA PRO A 234 -2.47 4.18 24.47
C PRO A 234 -1.32 4.51 23.51
N GLU A 235 -0.36 5.30 23.95
CA GLU A 235 0.93 5.43 23.27
C GLU A 235 1.78 4.16 23.51
N THR A 236 2.78 3.90 22.65
CA THR A 236 3.59 2.70 22.79
C THR A 236 4.53 2.75 24.00
N PRO A 237 4.73 1.61 24.71
CA PRO A 237 5.66 1.54 25.83
C PRO A 237 7.08 1.96 25.46
N ARG A 238 7.54 1.63 24.25
CA ARG A 238 8.87 1.99 23.78
C ARG A 238 9.04 3.51 23.64
N TYR A 239 8.06 4.19 23.08
CA TYR A 239 8.11 5.65 23.00
C TYR A 239 8.04 6.31 24.37
N LEU A 240 7.18 5.82 25.25
CA LEU A 240 7.05 6.35 26.62
C LEU A 240 8.36 6.20 27.41
N ALA A 241 9.07 5.08 27.26
CA ALA A 241 10.39 4.89 27.85
C ALA A 241 11.43 5.85 27.25
N MET A 242 11.40 6.08 25.92
CA MET A 242 12.29 7.05 25.26
C MET A 242 12.14 8.48 25.78
N VAL A 243 10.93 8.88 26.18
CA VAL A 243 10.67 10.24 26.73
C VAL A 243 10.62 10.27 28.27
N GLY A 244 11.09 9.22 28.94
CA GLY A 244 11.22 9.16 30.41
C GLY A 244 9.90 8.96 31.16
N GLN A 245 8.81 8.54 30.50
CA GLN A 245 7.51 8.27 31.11
C GLN A 245 7.38 6.80 31.52
N ASP A 246 8.34 6.28 32.26
CA ASP A 246 8.46 4.85 32.62
C ASP A 246 7.23 4.29 33.33
N ALA A 247 6.66 5.04 34.28
CA ALA A 247 5.48 4.61 35.02
C ALA A 247 4.24 4.39 34.12
N LYS A 248 4.10 5.17 33.05
CA LYS A 248 3.02 4.94 32.06
C LYS A 248 3.33 3.75 31.18
N ALA A 249 4.59 3.57 30.75
CA ALA A 249 5.03 2.42 29.99
C ALA A 249 4.78 1.12 30.74
N GLU A 250 5.18 1.05 32.01
CA GLU A 250 4.99 -0.11 32.90
C GLU A 250 3.49 -0.43 33.06
N ARG A 251 2.64 0.58 33.26
CA ARG A 251 1.20 0.38 33.41
C ARG A 251 0.56 -0.25 32.15
N ILE A 252 0.99 0.17 30.96
CA ILE A 252 0.47 -0.39 29.69
C ILE A 252 0.97 -1.82 29.52
N LEU A 253 2.26 -2.08 29.77
CA LEU A 253 2.86 -3.40 29.71
C LEU A 253 2.20 -4.36 30.71
N ALA A 254 1.90 -3.88 31.94
CA ALA A 254 1.23 -4.67 32.95
C ALA A 254 -0.19 -5.09 32.55
N ARG A 255 -0.94 -4.21 31.84
CA ARG A 255 -2.26 -4.55 31.31
C ARG A 255 -2.20 -5.60 30.20
N ILE A 256 -1.10 -5.66 29.44
CA ILE A 256 -0.95 -6.57 28.28
C ILE A 256 -0.33 -7.89 28.73
N ASN A 257 0.76 -7.86 29.53
CA ASN A 257 1.61 -9.03 29.84
C ASN A 257 1.53 -9.49 31.32
N GLY A 258 0.89 -8.69 32.19
CA GLY A 258 0.93 -8.88 33.63
C GLY A 258 2.07 -8.09 34.29
N ALA A 259 1.94 -7.85 35.61
CA ALA A 259 2.80 -6.91 36.33
C ALA A 259 4.28 -7.37 36.45
N GLU A 260 4.53 -8.67 36.65
CA GLU A 260 5.90 -9.20 36.79
C GLU A 260 6.67 -9.12 35.45
N GLU A 261 6.03 -9.50 34.35
CA GLU A 261 6.65 -9.49 33.03
C GLU A 261 6.86 -8.06 32.52
N ALA A 262 5.97 -7.14 32.89
CA ALA A 262 6.04 -5.73 32.48
C ALA A 262 7.37 -5.06 32.88
N LYS A 263 7.88 -5.34 34.09
CA LYS A 263 9.16 -4.79 34.58
C LYS A 263 10.34 -5.31 33.79
N LYS A 264 10.37 -6.60 33.45
CA LYS A 264 11.43 -7.19 32.63
C LYS A 264 11.44 -6.56 31.23
N ILE A 265 10.28 -6.54 30.58
CA ILE A 265 10.14 -5.94 29.24
C ILE A 265 10.55 -4.45 29.23
N LEU A 266 10.17 -3.68 30.26
CA LEU A 266 10.57 -2.28 30.36
C LEU A 266 12.09 -2.10 30.47
N ASN A 267 12.76 -2.96 31.28
CA ASN A 267 14.22 -2.93 31.38
C ASN A 267 14.89 -3.29 30.05
N ASP A 268 14.39 -4.29 29.33
CA ASP A 268 14.90 -4.66 28.01
C ASP A 268 14.72 -3.52 26.99
N ILE A 269 13.57 -2.84 27.02
CA ILE A 269 13.33 -1.65 26.18
C ILE A 269 14.35 -0.56 26.51
N LYS A 270 14.62 -0.27 27.78
CA LYS A 270 15.60 0.77 28.18
C LYS A 270 17.00 0.44 27.69
N ASN A 271 17.42 -0.81 27.79
CA ASN A 271 18.73 -1.25 27.31
C ASN A 271 18.88 -1.06 25.79
N THR A 272 17.83 -1.38 25.02
CA THR A 272 17.84 -1.24 23.56
C THR A 272 17.72 0.22 23.07
N VAL A 273 17.06 1.09 23.82
CA VAL A 273 16.91 2.52 23.49
C VAL A 273 18.24 3.28 23.61
N THR A 274 19.16 2.79 24.47
CA THR A 274 20.48 3.40 24.70
C THR A 274 21.55 2.94 23.70
N GLU A 275 21.27 2.02 22.78
CA GLU A 275 22.22 1.61 21.74
C GLU A 275 22.61 2.78 20.83
N LYS A 276 23.93 3.00 20.65
CA LYS A 276 24.47 4.05 19.78
C LYS A 276 24.14 3.72 18.31
N LYS A 277 23.57 4.69 17.61
CA LYS A 277 23.40 4.62 16.15
C LYS A 277 24.78 4.67 15.48
N GLU A 278 25.04 3.78 14.54
CA GLU A 278 26.23 3.76 13.72
C GLU A 278 26.00 4.52 12.38
N LYS A 279 27.11 4.84 11.70
CA LYS A 279 27.01 5.44 10.36
C LYS A 279 26.44 4.41 9.38
N MET A 280 25.59 4.86 8.45
CA MET A 280 24.86 3.98 7.52
C MET A 280 25.75 3.04 6.70
N LEU A 281 26.92 3.51 6.30
CA LEU A 281 27.88 2.75 5.49
C LEU A 281 28.83 1.85 6.30
N THR A 282 28.67 1.75 7.60
CA THR A 282 29.49 0.88 8.47
C THR A 282 29.46 -0.59 8.06
N TYR A 283 28.35 -1.02 7.45
CA TYR A 283 28.14 -2.40 6.99
C TYR A 283 28.32 -2.60 5.47
N GLY A 284 28.93 -1.61 4.81
CA GLY A 284 29.17 -1.62 3.38
C GLY A 284 28.01 -1.16 2.51
N VAL A 285 28.30 -0.79 1.29
CA VAL A 285 27.31 -0.31 0.30
C VAL A 285 26.36 -1.44 -0.11
N LEU A 286 26.82 -2.68 -0.14
CA LEU A 286 26.04 -3.84 -0.57
C LEU A 286 24.80 -4.07 0.32
N CYS A 287 24.90 -3.85 1.63
CA CYS A 287 23.80 -3.97 2.56
C CYS A 287 22.65 -3.00 2.18
N ILE A 288 22.98 -1.74 1.95
CA ILE A 288 22.01 -0.70 1.54
C ILE A 288 21.46 -1.00 0.14
N PHE A 289 22.32 -1.36 -0.80
CA PHE A 289 21.95 -1.70 -2.17
C PHE A 289 20.93 -2.83 -2.22
N VAL A 290 21.13 -3.92 -1.46
CA VAL A 290 20.19 -5.06 -1.42
C VAL A 290 18.82 -4.62 -0.91
N GLY A 291 18.75 -3.85 0.18
CA GLY A 291 17.47 -3.40 0.71
C GLY A 291 16.74 -2.40 -0.20
N VAL A 292 17.47 -1.47 -0.82
CA VAL A 292 16.92 -0.55 -1.81
C VAL A 292 16.41 -1.29 -3.04
N MET A 293 17.20 -2.23 -3.59
CA MET A 293 16.79 -2.99 -4.78
C MET A 293 15.64 -3.94 -4.53
N LEU A 294 15.46 -4.46 -3.30
CA LEU A 294 14.24 -5.18 -2.92
C LEU A 294 13.01 -4.30 -3.07
N SER A 295 13.08 -3.06 -2.59
CA SER A 295 12.00 -2.07 -2.71
C SER A 295 11.73 -1.66 -4.15
N VAL A 296 12.79 -1.44 -4.94
CA VAL A 296 12.70 -1.09 -6.36
C VAL A 296 12.03 -2.22 -7.15
N PHE A 297 12.51 -3.45 -7.03
CA PHE A 297 11.92 -4.58 -7.75
C PHE A 297 10.48 -4.85 -7.33
N GLN A 298 10.13 -4.71 -6.04
CA GLN A 298 8.77 -4.91 -5.58
C GLN A 298 7.77 -4.03 -6.33
N GLN A 299 8.18 -2.85 -6.77
CA GLN A 299 7.31 -1.92 -7.52
C GLN A 299 7.53 -2.02 -9.04
N ALA A 300 8.79 -2.14 -9.47
CA ALA A 300 9.15 -2.15 -10.89
C ALA A 300 8.57 -3.35 -11.66
N VAL A 301 8.25 -4.44 -10.96
CA VAL A 301 7.50 -5.57 -11.56
C VAL A 301 6.11 -5.18 -12.06
N GLY A 302 5.57 -3.99 -11.71
CA GLY A 302 4.37 -3.44 -12.34
C GLY A 302 3.03 -3.83 -11.68
N ILE A 303 3.03 -4.43 -10.50
CA ILE A 303 1.79 -4.91 -9.87
C ILE A 303 0.78 -3.81 -9.61
N ASN A 304 1.22 -2.60 -9.23
CA ASN A 304 0.30 -1.51 -8.92
C ASN A 304 -0.42 -0.99 -10.17
N ALA A 305 0.15 -1.15 -11.36
CA ALA A 305 -0.58 -0.91 -12.60
C ALA A 305 -1.82 -1.82 -12.70
N VAL A 306 -1.69 -3.11 -12.32
CA VAL A 306 -2.84 -4.03 -12.29
C VAL A 306 -3.84 -3.61 -11.22
N LEU A 307 -3.39 -3.23 -10.02
CA LEU A 307 -4.28 -2.89 -8.91
C LEU A 307 -5.06 -1.58 -9.14
N TYR A 308 -4.41 -0.59 -9.76
CA TYR A 308 -5.01 0.74 -9.96
C TYR A 308 -5.81 0.86 -11.25
N TYR A 309 -5.47 0.07 -12.27
CA TYR A 309 -6.10 0.12 -13.58
C TYR A 309 -6.79 -1.21 -13.98
N ALA A 310 -7.14 -2.05 -12.98
CA ALA A 310 -7.75 -3.36 -13.25
C ALA A 310 -8.98 -3.30 -14.17
N PRO A 311 -9.98 -2.42 -13.95
CA PRO A 311 -11.14 -2.36 -14.83
C PRO A 311 -10.75 -1.99 -16.28
N ARG A 312 -9.82 -1.05 -16.47
CA ARG A 312 -9.30 -0.65 -17.79
C ARG A 312 -8.63 -1.83 -18.52
N ILE A 313 -7.84 -2.61 -17.78
CA ILE A 313 -7.12 -3.75 -18.35
C ILE A 313 -8.11 -4.84 -18.78
N TYR A 314 -9.09 -5.18 -17.93
CA TYR A 314 -10.11 -6.19 -18.28
C TYR A 314 -11.02 -5.75 -19.44
N GLU A 315 -11.36 -4.47 -19.50
CA GLU A 315 -12.11 -3.93 -20.63
C GLU A 315 -11.27 -3.97 -21.95
N ALA A 316 -10.00 -3.59 -21.88
CA ALA A 316 -9.09 -3.67 -23.02
C ALA A 316 -8.86 -5.12 -23.49
N MET A 317 -9.08 -6.12 -22.62
CA MET A 317 -9.15 -7.53 -23.00
C MET A 317 -10.46 -7.92 -23.67
N GLY A 318 -11.49 -7.05 -23.67
CA GLY A 318 -12.79 -7.28 -24.31
C GLY A 318 -13.84 -7.92 -23.39
N PHE A 319 -13.74 -7.75 -22.07
CA PHE A 319 -14.78 -8.23 -21.14
C PHE A 319 -15.85 -7.17 -20.91
N ASP A 320 -17.13 -7.60 -20.93
CA ASP A 320 -18.28 -6.71 -20.75
C ASP A 320 -18.41 -6.16 -19.32
N ASN A 321 -17.96 -6.91 -18.31
CA ASN A 321 -18.10 -6.57 -16.89
C ASN A 321 -16.74 -6.49 -16.17
N PRO A 322 -15.89 -5.49 -16.48
CA PRO A 322 -14.53 -5.38 -15.95
C PRO A 322 -14.48 -5.20 -14.44
N MET A 323 -15.50 -4.55 -13.81
CA MET A 323 -15.55 -4.37 -12.35
C MET A 323 -15.80 -5.69 -11.61
N VAL A 324 -16.62 -6.58 -12.14
CA VAL A 324 -16.82 -7.93 -11.56
C VAL A 324 -15.50 -8.69 -11.52
N LEU A 325 -14.72 -8.63 -12.61
CA LEU A 325 -13.40 -9.27 -12.68
C LEU A 325 -12.39 -8.61 -11.73
N THR A 326 -12.49 -7.32 -11.54
CA THR A 326 -11.65 -6.58 -10.57
C THR A 326 -11.94 -7.05 -9.14
N VAL A 327 -13.21 -7.15 -8.76
CA VAL A 327 -13.61 -7.71 -7.45
C VAL A 327 -13.13 -9.15 -7.31
N PHE A 328 -13.30 -9.99 -8.33
CA PHE A 328 -12.85 -11.38 -8.32
C PHE A 328 -11.33 -11.47 -8.16
N ASN A 329 -10.57 -10.65 -8.87
CA ASN A 329 -9.12 -10.55 -8.69
C ASN A 329 -8.73 -10.12 -7.27
N GLY A 330 -9.49 -9.20 -6.66
CA GLY A 330 -9.32 -8.80 -5.27
C GLY A 330 -9.51 -9.95 -4.28
N ILE A 331 -10.52 -10.82 -4.51
CA ILE A 331 -10.75 -12.03 -3.71
C ILE A 331 -9.56 -13.00 -3.85
N VAL A 332 -9.11 -13.24 -5.07
CA VAL A 332 -7.91 -14.07 -5.34
C VAL A 332 -6.68 -13.51 -4.61
N ASN A 333 -6.45 -12.21 -4.70
CA ASN A 333 -5.34 -11.53 -4.04
C ASN A 333 -5.38 -11.70 -2.51
N LEU A 334 -6.54 -11.55 -1.90
CA LEU A 334 -6.71 -11.78 -0.46
C LEU A 334 -6.41 -13.22 -0.08
N GLY A 335 -6.93 -14.19 -0.85
CA GLY A 335 -6.66 -15.62 -0.64
C GLY A 335 -5.17 -15.96 -0.70
N PHE A 336 -4.45 -15.49 -1.71
CA PHE A 336 -3.01 -15.73 -1.83
C PHE A 336 -2.17 -14.97 -0.80
N THR A 337 -2.63 -13.82 -0.32
CA THR A 337 -2.01 -13.14 0.83
C THR A 337 -2.14 -13.96 2.11
N CYS A 338 -3.30 -14.59 2.35
CA CYS A 338 -3.45 -15.52 3.46
C CYS A 338 -2.49 -16.71 3.33
N VAL A 339 -2.37 -17.31 2.15
CA VAL A 339 -1.41 -18.40 1.89
C VAL A 339 0.01 -17.95 2.21
N ALA A 340 0.42 -16.73 1.80
CA ALA A 340 1.74 -16.19 2.11
C ALA A 340 2.02 -16.13 3.62
N ILE A 341 1.06 -15.64 4.42
CA ILE A 341 1.20 -15.51 5.88
C ILE A 341 1.47 -16.88 6.52
N PHE A 342 0.81 -17.94 6.06
CA PHE A 342 1.00 -19.29 6.61
C PHE A 342 2.23 -20.02 6.07
N THR A 343 2.78 -19.61 4.93
CA THR A 343 3.88 -20.31 4.26
C THR A 343 5.24 -19.68 4.49
N VAL A 344 5.31 -18.37 4.79
CA VAL A 344 6.58 -17.63 4.94
C VAL A 344 7.52 -18.22 5.99
N GLU A 345 6.97 -18.69 7.12
CA GLU A 345 7.76 -19.30 8.18
C GLU A 345 8.20 -20.75 7.85
N LYS A 346 7.49 -21.42 6.93
CA LYS A 346 7.79 -22.77 6.51
C LYS A 346 8.82 -22.84 5.39
N LEU A 347 8.64 -22.04 4.35
CA LEU A 347 9.47 -22.07 3.14
C LEU A 347 10.68 -21.13 3.20
N GLY A 348 10.60 -20.06 3.99
CA GLY A 348 11.61 -19.00 4.04
C GLY A 348 11.34 -17.89 3.05
N ARG A 349 12.07 -16.78 3.23
CA ARG A 349 11.82 -15.54 2.48
C ARG A 349 12.36 -15.63 1.04
N LYS A 350 13.60 -16.09 0.88
CA LYS A 350 14.29 -16.17 -0.41
C LYS A 350 13.63 -17.12 -1.42
N PRO A 351 13.27 -18.38 -1.07
CA PRO A 351 12.58 -19.27 -1.99
C PRO A 351 11.23 -18.74 -2.45
N LEU A 352 10.46 -18.14 -1.52
CA LEU A 352 9.14 -17.57 -1.86
C LEU A 352 9.25 -16.41 -2.85
N LEU A 353 10.24 -15.52 -2.68
CA LEU A 353 10.48 -14.44 -3.64
C LEU A 353 10.88 -14.95 -5.02
N ILE A 354 11.70 -15.99 -5.10
CA ILE A 354 12.10 -16.59 -6.39
C ILE A 354 10.90 -17.22 -7.07
N ILE A 355 10.14 -18.08 -6.36
CA ILE A 355 8.94 -18.73 -6.91
C ILE A 355 7.92 -17.69 -7.38
N GLY A 356 7.68 -16.67 -6.57
CA GLY A 356 6.77 -15.58 -6.93
C GLY A 356 7.24 -14.78 -8.13
N SER A 357 8.54 -14.47 -8.24
CA SER A 357 9.11 -13.79 -9.41
C SER A 357 8.92 -14.59 -10.69
N LEU A 358 9.16 -15.90 -10.64
CA LEU A 358 8.95 -16.78 -11.79
C LEU A 358 7.47 -16.92 -12.16
N GLY A 359 6.58 -17.01 -11.17
CA GLY A 359 5.14 -17.02 -11.40
C GLY A 359 4.63 -15.70 -12.00
N MET A 360 5.12 -14.56 -11.50
CA MET A 360 4.85 -13.25 -12.10
C MET A 360 5.37 -13.15 -13.53
N ALA A 361 6.60 -13.62 -13.80
CA ALA A 361 7.16 -13.62 -15.14
C ALA A 361 6.29 -14.44 -16.10
N LEU A 362 5.87 -15.64 -15.69
CA LEU A 362 4.98 -16.49 -16.48
C LEU A 362 3.66 -15.79 -16.78
N GLY A 363 3.02 -15.20 -15.76
CA GLY A 363 1.78 -14.46 -15.92
C GLY A 363 1.93 -13.25 -16.84
N ALA A 364 2.95 -12.41 -16.63
CA ALA A 364 3.19 -11.21 -17.44
C ALA A 364 3.50 -11.55 -18.91
N ILE A 365 4.33 -12.55 -19.16
CA ILE A 365 4.63 -13.05 -20.53
C ILE A 365 3.37 -13.66 -21.15
N GLY A 366 2.57 -14.40 -20.36
CA GLY A 366 1.27 -14.92 -20.80
C GLY A 366 0.34 -13.81 -21.29
N VAL A 367 0.21 -12.71 -20.52
CA VAL A 367 -0.56 -11.52 -20.94
C VAL A 367 0.04 -10.92 -22.22
N ALA A 368 1.37 -10.74 -22.29
CA ALA A 368 2.01 -10.14 -23.46
C ALA A 368 1.76 -10.91 -24.77
N ILE A 369 1.69 -12.24 -24.70
CA ILE A 369 1.47 -13.10 -25.87
C ILE A 369 -0.01 -13.17 -26.25
N THR A 370 -0.93 -13.14 -25.25
CA THR A 370 -2.35 -13.42 -25.49
C THR A 370 -3.19 -12.16 -25.65
N PHE A 371 -2.67 -11.00 -25.25
CA PHE A 371 -3.41 -9.74 -25.30
C PHE A 371 -3.82 -9.37 -26.74
N GLY A 372 -5.07 -8.95 -26.89
CA GLY A 372 -5.62 -8.56 -28.20
C GLY A 372 -6.08 -9.71 -29.09
N ASN A 373 -5.95 -10.96 -28.67
CA ASN A 373 -6.46 -12.11 -29.39
C ASN A 373 -7.80 -12.58 -28.78
N PRO A 374 -8.95 -12.39 -29.48
CA PRO A 374 -10.26 -12.75 -28.94
C PRO A 374 -10.40 -14.26 -28.57
N ASN A 375 -9.68 -15.13 -29.27
CA ASN A 375 -9.70 -16.57 -28.99
C ASN A 375 -8.92 -16.96 -27.72
N LEU A 376 -8.07 -16.07 -27.20
CA LEU A 376 -7.22 -16.28 -26.04
C LEU A 376 -7.60 -15.38 -24.86
N GLN A 377 -8.74 -14.70 -24.91
CA GLN A 377 -9.22 -13.79 -23.88
C GLN A 377 -9.23 -14.40 -22.48
N LEU A 378 -9.76 -15.61 -22.34
CA LEU A 378 -9.78 -16.33 -21.06
C LEU A 378 -8.35 -16.64 -20.56
N LEU A 379 -7.45 -17.04 -21.46
CA LEU A 379 -6.05 -17.32 -21.10
C LEU A 379 -5.34 -16.04 -20.68
N CYS A 380 -5.63 -14.90 -21.31
CA CYS A 380 -5.12 -13.58 -20.92
C CYS A 380 -5.58 -13.22 -19.51
N MET A 381 -6.87 -13.40 -19.20
CA MET A 381 -7.43 -13.18 -17.86
C MET A 381 -6.75 -14.09 -16.82
N VAL A 382 -6.62 -15.37 -17.08
CA VAL A 382 -5.93 -16.30 -16.17
C VAL A 382 -4.48 -15.90 -15.98
N SER A 383 -3.80 -15.44 -17.02
CA SER A 383 -2.41 -14.99 -16.97
C SER A 383 -2.22 -13.78 -16.04
N ILE A 384 -3.12 -12.79 -16.09
CA ILE A 384 -3.04 -11.63 -15.19
C ILE A 384 -3.38 -12.01 -13.74
N MET A 385 -4.29 -12.97 -13.54
CA MET A 385 -4.58 -13.49 -12.20
C MET A 385 -3.39 -14.28 -11.63
N VAL A 386 -2.71 -15.09 -12.43
CA VAL A 386 -1.47 -15.78 -12.03
C VAL A 386 -0.38 -14.78 -11.66
N TYR A 387 -0.23 -13.73 -12.46
CA TYR A 387 0.72 -12.64 -12.18
C TYR A 387 0.42 -11.96 -10.83
N SER A 388 -0.82 -11.55 -10.62
CA SER A 388 -1.27 -10.87 -9.40
C SER A 388 -1.18 -11.78 -8.17
N ALA A 389 -1.69 -13.02 -8.27
CA ALA A 389 -1.63 -14.02 -7.20
C ALA A 389 -0.19 -14.35 -6.80
N SER A 390 0.72 -14.50 -7.77
CA SER A 390 2.14 -14.76 -7.52
C SER A 390 2.81 -13.62 -6.74
N PHE A 391 2.43 -12.38 -7.01
CA PHE A 391 2.88 -11.23 -6.23
C PHE A 391 2.35 -11.29 -4.79
N MET A 392 1.04 -11.51 -4.63
CA MET A 392 0.39 -11.53 -3.31
C MET A 392 0.88 -12.68 -2.44
N PHE A 393 1.25 -13.80 -3.05
CA PHE A 393 1.84 -14.95 -2.38
C PHE A 393 3.28 -14.67 -1.90
N SER A 394 4.01 -13.73 -2.51
CA SER A 394 5.45 -13.54 -2.31
C SER A 394 5.84 -12.09 -2.04
N TRP A 395 6.09 -11.30 -3.10
CA TRP A 395 6.66 -9.97 -3.02
C TRP A 395 5.82 -8.99 -2.20
N GLY A 396 4.50 -9.11 -2.22
CA GLY A 396 3.60 -8.26 -1.45
C GLY A 396 3.94 -8.25 0.05
N PRO A 397 3.73 -9.34 0.77
CA PRO A 397 4.02 -9.40 2.20
C PRO A 397 5.50 -9.57 2.54
N ILE A 398 6.26 -10.38 1.77
CA ILE A 398 7.60 -10.82 2.17
C ILE A 398 8.63 -9.70 2.01
N CYS A 399 8.48 -8.81 1.04
CA CYS A 399 9.39 -7.69 0.85
C CYS A 399 9.44 -6.79 2.10
N TRP A 400 8.30 -6.48 2.70
CA TRP A 400 8.21 -5.70 3.93
C TRP A 400 8.90 -6.36 5.11
N VAL A 401 8.73 -7.69 5.24
CA VAL A 401 9.40 -8.49 6.27
C VAL A 401 10.91 -8.45 6.04
N LEU A 402 11.37 -8.69 4.82
CA LEU A 402 12.79 -8.71 4.47
C LEU A 402 13.48 -7.36 4.68
N ILE A 403 12.85 -6.26 4.29
CA ILE A 403 13.38 -4.91 4.52
C ILE A 403 13.57 -4.64 6.01
N ALA A 404 12.68 -5.16 6.86
CA ALA A 404 12.81 -5.04 8.31
C ALA A 404 13.90 -5.96 8.90
N GLU A 405 14.18 -7.11 8.28
CA GLU A 405 15.10 -8.13 8.78
C GLU A 405 16.53 -7.99 8.23
N VAL A 406 16.69 -7.51 6.99
CA VAL A 406 18.00 -7.50 6.30
C VAL A 406 19.00 -6.51 6.88
N PHE A 407 18.52 -5.44 7.51
CA PHE A 407 19.40 -4.40 8.04
C PHE A 407 19.80 -4.64 9.50
N PRO A 408 21.10 -4.45 9.86
CA PRO A 408 21.56 -4.42 11.23
C PRO A 408 20.81 -3.39 12.09
N ASN A 409 20.64 -3.69 13.37
CA ASN A 409 19.83 -2.92 14.30
C ASN A 409 20.23 -1.43 14.38
N THR A 410 21.54 -1.16 14.41
CA THR A 410 22.14 0.17 14.59
C THR A 410 21.86 1.15 13.43
N ILE A 411 21.64 0.64 12.20
CA ILE A 411 21.36 1.45 10.99
C ILE A 411 19.92 1.27 10.48
N ARG A 412 19.17 0.29 10.99
CA ARG A 412 17.87 -0.16 10.46
C ARG A 412 16.90 0.98 10.19
N GLY A 413 16.70 1.87 11.16
CA GLY A 413 15.70 2.94 11.02
C GLY A 413 15.93 3.83 9.80
N ALA A 414 17.18 4.24 9.56
CA ALA A 414 17.53 5.07 8.42
C ALA A 414 17.54 4.28 7.11
N ALA A 415 18.05 3.03 7.13
CA ALA A 415 18.12 2.19 5.95
C ALA A 415 16.73 1.77 5.44
N VAL A 416 15.82 1.40 6.35
CA VAL A 416 14.40 1.11 6.02
C VAL A 416 13.72 2.34 5.44
N ALA A 417 13.92 3.54 6.01
CA ALA A 417 13.32 4.77 5.50
C ALA A 417 13.75 5.05 4.05
N ILE A 418 15.04 4.85 3.73
CA ILE A 418 15.55 5.01 2.36
C ILE A 418 14.93 3.96 1.44
N ALA A 419 14.92 2.68 1.83
CA ALA A 419 14.37 1.61 1.02
C ALA A 419 12.88 1.86 0.71
N VAL A 420 12.08 2.27 1.70
CA VAL A 420 10.66 2.59 1.54
C VAL A 420 10.46 3.84 0.68
N ALA A 421 11.32 4.85 0.78
CA ALA A 421 11.26 6.03 -0.10
C ALA A 421 11.45 5.62 -1.58
N PHE A 422 12.45 4.76 -1.88
CA PHE A 422 12.62 4.21 -3.23
C PHE A 422 11.44 3.36 -3.68
N GLN A 423 10.79 2.63 -2.77
CA GLN A 423 9.58 1.86 -3.06
C GLN A 423 8.45 2.78 -3.56
N TRP A 424 8.17 3.89 -2.88
CA TRP A 424 7.15 4.84 -3.28
C TRP A 424 7.52 5.60 -4.56
N ILE A 425 8.79 5.96 -4.76
CA ILE A 425 9.27 6.59 -6.00
C ILE A 425 9.02 5.67 -7.20
N PHE A 426 9.39 4.39 -7.10
CA PHE A 426 9.18 3.44 -8.20
C PHE A 426 7.72 3.10 -8.40
N ASN A 427 6.89 3.07 -7.33
CA ASN A 427 5.44 2.96 -7.46
C ASN A 427 4.88 4.12 -8.28
N TRP A 428 5.29 5.36 -7.97
CA TRP A 428 4.87 6.53 -8.71
C TRP A 428 5.29 6.48 -10.18
N ILE A 429 6.54 6.13 -10.47
CA ILE A 429 7.04 5.99 -11.85
C ILE A 429 6.20 4.97 -12.63
N VAL A 430 6.01 3.77 -12.09
CA VAL A 430 5.26 2.69 -12.74
C VAL A 430 3.81 3.10 -12.98
N SER A 431 3.15 3.67 -11.98
CA SER A 431 1.74 4.03 -12.06
C SER A 431 1.49 5.19 -13.02
N THR A 432 2.39 6.20 -13.04
CA THR A 432 2.29 7.35 -13.96
C THR A 432 2.56 6.93 -15.40
N SER A 433 3.53 6.05 -15.63
CA SER A 433 3.95 5.64 -16.97
C SER A 433 3.05 4.57 -17.60
N PHE A 434 2.21 3.88 -16.83
CA PHE A 434 1.44 2.74 -17.33
C PHE A 434 0.50 3.11 -18.47
N VAL A 435 -0.37 4.13 -18.29
CA VAL A 435 -1.35 4.51 -19.31
C VAL A 435 -0.68 5.04 -20.58
N PRO A 436 0.28 5.99 -20.52
CA PRO A 436 1.03 6.40 -21.71
C PRO A 436 1.71 5.22 -22.42
N MET A 437 2.32 4.30 -21.69
CA MET A 437 3.03 3.15 -22.25
C MET A 437 2.07 2.15 -22.89
N ALA A 438 0.95 1.83 -22.23
CA ALA A 438 -0.06 0.91 -22.75
C ALA A 438 -0.74 1.46 -24.01
N ASN A 439 -1.00 2.77 -24.08
CA ASN A 439 -1.64 3.40 -25.23
C ASN A 439 -0.67 3.58 -26.42
N SER A 440 0.61 3.91 -26.15
CA SER A 440 1.58 4.20 -27.23
C SER A 440 2.32 2.95 -27.74
N LEU A 441 2.69 2.03 -26.86
CA LEU A 441 3.49 0.83 -27.18
C LEU A 441 2.66 -0.46 -27.12
N GLY A 442 1.44 -0.39 -26.58
CA GLY A 442 0.54 -1.52 -26.41
C GLY A 442 0.77 -2.32 -25.14
N TYR A 443 -0.25 -3.07 -24.73
CA TYR A 443 -0.21 -3.92 -23.54
C TYR A 443 0.79 -5.06 -23.68
N TRP A 444 1.01 -5.59 -24.88
CA TRP A 444 1.98 -6.66 -25.13
C TRP A 444 3.40 -6.24 -24.74
N PHE A 445 3.81 -5.00 -25.10
CA PHE A 445 5.11 -4.47 -24.74
C PHE A 445 5.20 -4.19 -23.24
N THR A 446 4.16 -3.58 -22.68
CA THR A 446 4.09 -3.20 -21.26
C THR A 446 4.25 -4.42 -20.35
N TYR A 447 3.48 -5.48 -20.60
CA TYR A 447 3.58 -6.71 -19.81
C TYR A 447 4.82 -7.54 -20.15
N GLY A 448 5.31 -7.49 -21.39
CA GLY A 448 6.59 -8.06 -21.78
C GLY A 448 7.76 -7.46 -20.98
N LEU A 449 7.78 -6.13 -20.84
CA LEU A 449 8.75 -5.41 -20.01
C LEU A 449 8.66 -5.84 -18.53
N TYR A 450 7.45 -5.90 -17.96
CA TYR A 450 7.26 -6.36 -16.59
C TYR A 450 7.72 -7.81 -16.41
N GLY A 451 7.48 -8.69 -17.39
CA GLY A 451 7.97 -10.07 -17.38
C GLY A 451 9.49 -10.15 -17.32
N VAL A 452 10.20 -9.34 -18.11
CA VAL A 452 11.68 -9.23 -18.08
C VAL A 452 12.15 -8.75 -16.69
N ILE A 453 11.51 -7.73 -16.14
CA ILE A 453 11.84 -7.21 -14.79
C ILE A 453 11.62 -8.28 -13.73
N CYS A 454 10.55 -9.11 -13.83
CA CYS A 454 10.32 -10.21 -12.91
C CYS A 454 11.43 -11.26 -12.97
N ILE A 455 11.96 -11.57 -14.16
CA ILE A 455 13.12 -12.48 -14.32
C ILE A 455 14.37 -11.87 -13.69
N LEU A 456 14.63 -10.59 -13.91
CA LEU A 456 15.75 -9.87 -13.28
C LEU A 456 15.62 -9.86 -11.75
N ALA A 457 14.41 -9.69 -11.23
CA ALA A 457 14.12 -9.78 -9.79
C ALA A 457 14.44 -11.17 -9.24
N ALA A 458 14.07 -12.25 -9.95
CA ALA A 458 14.41 -13.61 -9.55
C ALA A 458 15.92 -13.82 -9.48
N ILE A 459 16.68 -13.36 -10.50
CA ILE A 459 18.14 -13.45 -10.56
C ILE A 459 18.78 -12.65 -9.42
N PHE A 460 18.29 -11.44 -9.17
CA PHE A 460 18.74 -10.57 -8.07
C PHE A 460 18.56 -11.26 -6.71
N VAL A 461 17.37 -11.79 -6.45
CA VAL A 461 17.09 -12.51 -5.20
C VAL A 461 17.98 -13.74 -5.07
N TRP A 462 18.12 -14.52 -6.12
CA TRP A 462 18.95 -15.71 -6.10
C TRP A 462 20.41 -15.43 -5.76
N LYS A 463 20.99 -14.38 -6.37
CA LYS A 463 22.43 -14.08 -6.24
C LYS A 463 22.76 -13.24 -5.00
N LEU A 464 21.96 -12.24 -4.67
CA LEU A 464 22.36 -11.18 -3.74
C LEU A 464 21.55 -11.15 -2.44
N VAL A 465 20.31 -11.64 -2.43
CA VAL A 465 19.48 -11.56 -1.21
C VAL A 465 19.83 -12.74 -0.28
N PRO A 466 20.22 -12.49 0.98
CA PRO A 466 20.45 -13.55 1.95
C PRO A 466 19.10 -14.12 2.44
N GLU A 467 19.09 -15.40 2.82
CA GLU A 467 17.95 -15.98 3.55
C GLU A 467 18.00 -15.51 5.01
N THR A 468 16.89 -14.98 5.48
CA THR A 468 16.77 -14.45 6.85
C THR A 468 16.01 -15.38 7.81
N LYS A 469 15.35 -16.42 7.29
CA LYS A 469 14.60 -17.36 8.11
C LYS A 469 15.49 -17.97 9.21
N GLY A 470 15.04 -17.84 10.46
CA GLY A 470 15.72 -18.39 11.62
C GLY A 470 17.03 -17.70 12.02
N LYS A 471 17.38 -16.58 11.36
CA LYS A 471 18.55 -15.79 11.73
C LYS A 471 18.16 -14.66 12.68
N THR A 472 19.06 -14.40 13.65
CA THR A 472 18.94 -13.24 14.53
C THR A 472 19.47 -11.98 13.84
N LEU A 473 19.18 -10.82 14.40
CA LEU A 473 19.70 -9.54 13.90
C LEU A 473 21.22 -9.44 14.06
N GLU A 474 21.76 -10.10 15.06
CA GLU A 474 23.20 -10.23 15.30
C GLU A 474 23.87 -11.07 14.20
N ASP A 475 23.20 -12.11 13.72
CA ASP A 475 23.68 -12.93 12.60
C ASP A 475 23.71 -12.12 11.30
N MET A 476 22.71 -11.26 11.06
CA MET A 476 22.71 -10.32 9.94
C MET A 476 23.85 -9.30 10.05
N THR A 477 24.11 -8.80 11.24
CA THR A 477 25.27 -7.91 11.50
C THR A 477 26.60 -8.58 11.14
N LYS A 478 26.78 -9.86 11.53
CA LYS A 478 28.00 -10.62 11.18
C LYS A 478 28.11 -10.88 9.68
N LEU A 479 27.00 -11.13 9.01
CA LEU A 479 26.97 -11.38 7.57
C LEU A 479 27.47 -10.18 6.78
N TRP A 480 27.02 -8.97 7.14
CA TRP A 480 27.41 -7.75 6.44
C TRP A 480 28.78 -7.20 6.85
N LYS A 481 29.33 -7.56 8.02
CA LYS A 481 30.70 -7.21 8.43
C LYS A 481 31.78 -8.06 7.75
N LYS A 482 31.41 -9.21 7.15
CA LYS A 482 32.35 -10.10 6.44
C LYS A 482 32.54 -9.74 4.95
N ASN A 483 31.70 -8.88 4.41
CA ASN A 483 31.74 -8.37 3.05
C ASN A 483 32.13 -6.90 3.05
#